data_5e5c1f26cdab17134d913786ec68c41c
#
_entry.id   5e5c1f26cdab17134d913786ec68c41c
#
_cell.length_a   1.000
_cell.length_b   1.000
_cell.length_c   1.000
_cell.angle_alpha   90.00
_cell.angle_beta   90.00
_cell.angle_gamma   90.00
#
_symmetry.space_group_name_H-M   'P 1'
#
loop_
_entity.id
_entity.type
_entity.pdbx_description
1 polymer ?
#
loop_
_entity_poly.entity_id
_entity_poly.type
_entity_poly.pdbx_seq_one_letter_code
_entity_poly.pdbx_strand_id
1 'polypeptide(L)'
;MLLVETYIFFNNDKKCTPKVGMVFQESRLMPWLNVSENILLHTEKDNRNKVDLDKYLKMMKLEKFKNSYPNELSGGMAHRVSIARALSFNPDILLMDEPFAALDYFTRRKMQKEVVNIHKNTKKGVVFVTHNIEEAMEIAKKIIVFSKNKRIKQFSVEDEYNRDLTKNYYINLKKEILRELGEF
;
A
#
# COMPACT_ATOMS: atom_id res chain seq x y z
N MET A 1 -10.67 6.69 -11.98
CA MET A 1 -9.46 6.32 -11.22
C MET A 1 -9.48 7.06 -9.92
N LEU A 2 -9.41 6.36 -8.81
CA LEU A 2 -9.31 6.95 -7.48
C LEU A 2 -7.84 6.91 -7.07
N LEU A 3 -7.25 8.06 -6.77
CA LEU A 3 -5.95 8.12 -6.11
C LEU A 3 -6.24 8.35 -4.63
N VAL A 4 -5.80 7.42 -3.82
CA VAL A 4 -6.00 7.50 -2.38
C VAL A 4 -4.70 7.92 -1.74
N GLU A 5 -4.70 9.13 -1.23
CA GLU A 5 -3.55 9.70 -0.54
C GLU A 5 -3.71 9.52 0.97
N THR A 6 -2.73 8.91 1.59
CA THR A 6 -2.72 8.78 3.04
C THR A 6 -1.80 9.83 3.70
N TYR A 7 -0.85 10.45 3.03
CA TYR A 7 -0.10 11.63 3.46
C TYR A 7 0.81 12.16 2.35
N ILE A 8 0.76 13.47 2.07
CA ILE A 8 1.87 14.20 1.47
C ILE A 8 2.64 14.84 2.62
N PHE A 9 3.91 14.50 2.76
CA PHE A 9 4.82 15.23 3.60
C PHE A 9 5.36 16.44 2.82
N PHE A 10 4.92 17.63 3.17
CA PHE A 10 5.75 18.81 2.97
C PHE A 10 6.63 18.94 4.20
N ASN A 11 7.89 18.59 4.07
CA ASN A 11 8.86 18.98 5.07
C ASN A 11 9.29 20.41 4.72
N ASN A 12 9.17 21.33 5.69
CA ASN A 12 9.41 22.76 5.53
C ASN A 12 10.64 23.04 4.66
N ASP A 13 10.41 23.80 3.56
CA ASP A 13 11.36 24.64 2.83
C ASP A 13 12.62 24.06 2.20
N LYS A 14 12.86 22.78 2.16
CA LYS A 14 13.93 22.19 1.33
C LYS A 14 13.33 21.27 0.27
N LYS A 15 13.58 21.59 -1.00
CA LYS A 15 13.38 20.71 -2.15
C LYS A 15 14.26 19.45 -1.98
N CYS A 16 13.78 18.47 -1.21
CA CYS A 16 14.37 17.14 -1.21
C CYS A 16 13.49 16.24 -2.07
N THR A 17 14.09 15.51 -2.98
CA THR A 17 13.40 14.49 -3.76
C THR A 17 13.12 13.33 -2.82
N PRO A 18 11.83 12.99 -2.52
CA PRO A 18 11.51 11.90 -1.64
C PRO A 18 11.91 10.57 -2.28
N LYS A 19 12.39 9.64 -1.49
CA LYS A 19 12.58 8.25 -1.92
C LYS A 19 11.22 7.59 -2.03
N VAL A 20 10.89 7.07 -3.20
CA VAL A 20 9.61 6.40 -3.45
C VAL A 20 9.85 4.90 -3.59
N GLY A 21 9.21 4.11 -2.72
CA GLY A 21 9.09 2.66 -2.89
C GLY A 21 7.82 2.35 -3.66
N MET A 22 7.89 1.49 -4.67
CA MET A 22 6.74 1.14 -5.50
C MET A 22 6.35 -0.31 -5.33
N VAL A 23 5.05 -0.55 -5.17
CA VAL A 23 4.41 -1.86 -5.15
C VAL A 23 3.42 -1.91 -6.30
N PHE A 24 3.65 -2.83 -7.24
CA PHE A 24 2.80 -3.02 -8.41
C PHE A 24 1.65 -3.99 -8.09
N GLN A 25 0.60 -3.95 -8.91
CA GLN A 25 -0.52 -4.88 -8.84
C GLN A 25 -0.05 -6.35 -8.88
N GLU A 26 0.85 -6.66 -9.79
CA GLU A 26 1.59 -7.93 -9.79
C GLU A 26 2.80 -7.82 -8.85
N SER A 27 3.08 -8.86 -8.08
CA SER A 27 4.20 -8.87 -7.12
C SER A 27 5.59 -8.70 -7.75
N ARG A 28 5.74 -9.05 -9.05
CA ARG A 28 6.98 -8.91 -9.84
C ARG A 28 8.22 -9.37 -9.06
N LEU A 29 8.11 -10.53 -8.42
CA LEU A 29 9.24 -11.14 -7.75
C LEU A 29 10.20 -11.74 -8.77
N MET A 30 11.51 -11.73 -8.46
CA MET A 30 12.52 -12.43 -9.26
C MET A 30 12.36 -13.92 -9.01
N PRO A 31 11.96 -14.74 -10.01
CA PRO A 31 11.60 -16.15 -9.79
C PRO A 31 12.78 -17.03 -9.38
N TRP A 32 14.00 -16.60 -9.68
CA TRP A 32 15.25 -17.30 -9.32
C TRP A 32 15.83 -16.87 -7.98
N LEU A 33 15.19 -15.93 -7.27
CA LEU A 33 15.58 -15.48 -5.94
C LEU A 33 14.56 -15.95 -4.91
N ASN A 34 15.05 -16.38 -3.74
CA ASN A 34 14.17 -16.69 -2.61
C ASN A 34 13.56 -15.41 -2.00
N VAL A 35 12.71 -15.56 -0.98
CA VAL A 35 12.04 -14.44 -0.29
C VAL A 35 13.04 -13.45 0.28
N SER A 36 14.08 -13.92 0.98
CA SER A 36 15.09 -13.06 1.59
C SER A 36 15.84 -12.24 0.54
N GLU A 37 16.24 -12.88 -0.54
CA GLU A 37 16.95 -12.26 -1.64
C GLU A 37 16.08 -11.26 -2.40
N ASN A 38 14.79 -11.58 -2.63
CA ASN A 38 13.84 -10.65 -3.20
C ASN A 38 13.67 -9.39 -2.35
N ILE A 39 13.57 -9.54 -1.02
CA ILE A 39 13.45 -8.39 -0.10
C ILE A 39 14.70 -7.52 -0.17
N LEU A 40 15.88 -8.12 -0.27
CA LEU A 40 17.18 -7.41 -0.28
C LEU A 40 17.67 -7.05 -1.68
N LEU A 41 16.83 -7.19 -2.72
CA LEU A 41 17.22 -7.05 -4.13
C LEU A 41 17.91 -5.73 -4.46
N HIS A 42 17.48 -4.63 -3.87
CA HIS A 42 18.03 -3.29 -4.09
C HIS A 42 19.23 -2.97 -3.19
N THR A 43 19.57 -3.87 -2.26
CA THR A 43 20.68 -3.66 -1.32
C THR A 43 21.94 -4.28 -1.90
N GLU A 44 22.99 -3.46 -2.06
CA GLU A 44 24.32 -3.94 -2.46
C GLU A 44 24.79 -5.05 -1.49
N LYS A 45 25.50 -6.04 -2.02
CA LYS A 45 25.92 -7.22 -1.24
C LYS A 45 26.63 -6.86 0.06
N ASP A 46 27.49 -5.85 0.00
CA ASP A 46 28.28 -5.38 1.16
C ASP A 46 27.45 -4.66 2.23
N ASN A 47 26.27 -4.20 1.87
CA ASN A 47 25.35 -3.48 2.75
C ASN A 47 24.18 -4.34 3.26
N ARG A 48 24.04 -5.60 2.80
CA ARG A 48 22.93 -6.48 3.19
C ARG A 48 22.86 -6.72 4.70
N ASN A 49 24.00 -6.79 5.36
CA ASN A 49 24.07 -6.95 6.81
C ASN A 49 23.58 -5.73 7.60
N LYS A 50 23.42 -4.57 6.95
CA LYS A 50 22.88 -3.34 7.57
C LYS A 50 21.35 -3.27 7.50
N VAL A 51 20.72 -4.11 6.69
CA VAL A 51 19.26 -4.19 6.58
C VAL A 51 18.76 -5.26 7.54
N ASP A 52 17.92 -4.86 8.46
CA ASP A 52 17.27 -5.79 9.39
C ASP A 52 16.20 -6.61 8.66
N LEU A 53 16.64 -7.67 7.97
CA LEU A 53 15.76 -8.57 7.23
C LEU A 53 14.69 -9.20 8.12
N ASP A 54 15.05 -9.59 9.35
CA ASP A 54 14.14 -10.26 10.29
C ASP A 54 12.98 -9.35 10.68
N LYS A 55 13.22 -8.03 10.78
CA LYS A 55 12.18 -7.04 10.98
C LYS A 55 11.11 -7.08 9.87
N TYR A 56 11.53 -7.12 8.60
CA TYR A 56 10.60 -7.16 7.47
C TYR A 56 9.88 -8.50 7.37
N LEU A 57 10.57 -9.61 7.62
CA LEU A 57 9.98 -10.94 7.66
C LEU A 57 8.89 -11.03 8.72
N LYS A 58 9.17 -10.58 9.95
CA LYS A 58 8.18 -10.54 11.05
C LYS A 58 7.01 -9.65 10.74
N MET A 59 7.27 -8.43 10.24
CA MET A 59 6.22 -7.47 9.87
C MET A 59 5.24 -8.07 8.85
N MET A 60 5.74 -8.87 7.90
CA MET A 60 4.95 -9.50 6.84
C MET A 60 4.52 -10.94 7.18
N LYS A 61 4.87 -11.47 8.36
CA LYS A 61 4.61 -12.87 8.77
C LYS A 61 5.14 -13.89 7.77
N LEU A 62 6.38 -13.68 7.33
CA LEU A 62 7.09 -14.48 6.33
C LEU A 62 8.30 -15.25 6.90
N GLU A 63 8.49 -15.28 8.23
CA GLU A 63 9.66 -15.87 8.87
C GLU A 63 9.91 -17.32 8.45
N LYS A 64 8.84 -18.11 8.34
CA LYS A 64 8.91 -19.52 7.95
C LYS A 64 9.20 -19.74 6.46
N PHE A 65 9.05 -18.70 5.65
CA PHE A 65 9.16 -18.74 4.19
C PHE A 65 10.39 -18.00 3.66
N LYS A 66 11.33 -17.63 4.53
CA LYS A 66 12.48 -16.80 4.16
C LYS A 66 13.33 -17.39 3.03
N ASN A 67 13.38 -18.72 2.94
CA ASN A 67 14.16 -19.46 1.93
C ASN A 67 13.29 -19.98 0.77
N SER A 68 11.97 -19.79 0.83
CA SER A 68 11.06 -20.24 -0.25
C SER A 68 11.20 -19.39 -1.50
N TYR A 69 10.96 -19.99 -2.64
CA TYR A 69 10.94 -19.33 -3.94
C TYR A 69 9.53 -18.84 -4.31
N PRO A 70 9.40 -17.87 -5.25
CA PRO A 70 8.10 -17.30 -5.61
C PRO A 70 7.04 -18.31 -6.03
N ASN A 71 7.42 -19.41 -6.69
CA ASN A 71 6.51 -20.48 -7.10
C ASN A 71 5.94 -21.33 -5.95
N GLU A 72 6.54 -21.22 -4.76
CA GLU A 72 6.08 -21.91 -3.54
C GLU A 72 5.16 -21.03 -2.69
N LEU A 73 4.93 -19.78 -3.12
CA LEU A 73 4.15 -18.80 -2.37
C LEU A 73 2.72 -18.69 -2.90
N SER A 74 1.77 -18.48 -1.99
CA SER A 74 0.45 -18.01 -2.40
C SER A 74 0.53 -16.57 -2.95
N GLY A 75 -0.45 -16.14 -3.77
CA GLY A 75 -0.48 -14.77 -4.30
C GLY A 75 -0.38 -13.70 -3.20
N GLY A 76 -1.09 -13.89 -2.09
CA GLY A 76 -1.01 -12.97 -0.94
C GLY A 76 0.35 -12.98 -0.24
N MET A 77 1.07 -14.13 -0.22
CA MET A 77 2.45 -14.19 0.30
C MET A 77 3.41 -13.46 -0.63
N ALA A 78 3.33 -13.72 -1.94
CA ALA A 78 4.14 -13.05 -2.93
C ALA A 78 3.93 -11.52 -2.89
N HIS A 79 2.69 -11.07 -2.71
CA HIS A 79 2.39 -9.65 -2.56
C HIS A 79 3.03 -9.06 -1.28
N ARG A 80 2.98 -9.78 -0.14
CA ARG A 80 3.67 -9.35 1.08
C ARG A 80 5.19 -9.26 0.91
N VAL A 81 5.80 -10.16 0.15
CA VAL A 81 7.23 -10.07 -0.21
C VAL A 81 7.51 -8.80 -1.01
N SER A 82 6.66 -8.44 -1.99
CA SER A 82 6.83 -7.21 -2.78
C SER A 82 6.73 -5.94 -1.91
N ILE A 83 5.83 -5.93 -0.94
CA ILE A 83 5.74 -4.82 0.05
C ILE A 83 6.99 -4.78 0.93
N ALA A 84 7.45 -5.93 1.46
CA ALA A 84 8.67 -6.00 2.26
C ALA A 84 9.88 -5.47 1.48
N ARG A 85 10.01 -5.85 0.20
CA ARG A 85 11.04 -5.36 -0.71
C ARG A 85 11.00 -3.84 -0.89
N ALA A 86 9.80 -3.29 -1.10
CA ALA A 86 9.63 -1.85 -1.24
C ALA A 86 9.99 -1.10 0.07
N LEU A 87 9.63 -1.66 1.23
CA LEU A 87 9.92 -1.07 2.54
C LEU A 87 11.40 -1.18 2.94
N SER A 88 12.08 -2.27 2.54
CA SER A 88 13.50 -2.46 2.87
C SER A 88 14.42 -1.46 2.16
N PHE A 89 13.95 -0.84 1.06
CA PHE A 89 14.57 0.33 0.43
C PHE A 89 14.56 1.57 1.33
N ASN A 90 13.86 1.52 2.46
CA ASN A 90 13.62 2.64 3.38
C ASN A 90 13.08 3.90 2.67
N PRO A 91 11.96 3.79 1.95
CA PRO A 91 11.36 4.92 1.25
C PRO A 91 10.76 5.94 2.22
N ASP A 92 10.58 7.18 1.77
CA ASP A 92 9.79 8.21 2.46
C ASP A 92 8.29 8.01 2.17
N ILE A 93 7.98 7.57 0.94
CA ILE A 93 6.62 7.32 0.46
C ILE A 93 6.56 5.92 -0.16
N LEU A 94 5.51 5.17 0.18
CA LEU A 94 5.15 3.90 -0.44
C LEU A 94 3.99 4.14 -1.42
N LEU A 95 4.27 3.99 -2.71
CA LEU A 95 3.26 4.07 -3.76
C LEU A 95 2.81 2.66 -4.12
N MET A 96 1.51 2.41 -4.09
CA MET A 96 0.91 1.12 -4.40
C MET A 96 -0.10 1.27 -5.55
N ASP A 97 0.06 0.46 -6.59
CA ASP A 97 -0.85 0.44 -7.74
C ASP A 97 -1.76 -0.79 -7.64
N GLU A 98 -3.05 -0.54 -7.42
CA GLU A 98 -4.10 -1.57 -7.21
C GLU A 98 -3.68 -2.75 -6.31
N PRO A 99 -3.17 -2.48 -5.08
CA PRO A 99 -2.47 -3.50 -4.29
C PRO A 99 -3.35 -4.66 -3.83
N PHE A 100 -4.66 -4.57 -4.00
CA PHE A 100 -5.61 -5.58 -3.51
C PHE A 100 -6.45 -6.22 -4.61
N ALA A 101 -6.28 -5.83 -5.89
CA ALA A 101 -7.16 -6.23 -6.98
C ALA A 101 -7.23 -7.75 -7.22
N ALA A 102 -6.09 -8.44 -7.07
CA ALA A 102 -5.99 -9.89 -7.30
C ALA A 102 -6.28 -10.76 -6.06
N LEU A 103 -6.77 -10.15 -4.96
CA LEU A 103 -6.96 -10.86 -3.69
C LEU A 103 -8.43 -11.21 -3.44
N ASP A 104 -8.66 -12.41 -2.89
CA ASP A 104 -9.96 -12.77 -2.34
C ASP A 104 -10.36 -11.87 -1.16
N TYR A 105 -11.62 -11.86 -0.79
CA TYR A 105 -12.18 -10.97 0.23
C TYR A 105 -11.42 -11.02 1.56
N PHE A 106 -11.15 -12.22 2.09
CA PHE A 106 -10.52 -12.36 3.42
C PHE A 106 -9.05 -11.94 3.39
N THR A 107 -8.32 -12.33 2.35
CA THR A 107 -6.92 -11.93 2.15
C THR A 107 -6.82 -10.42 1.95
N ARG A 108 -7.72 -9.83 1.17
CA ARG A 108 -7.81 -8.39 0.96
C ARG A 108 -7.96 -7.62 2.27
N ARG A 109 -8.97 -7.98 3.08
CA ARG A 109 -9.21 -7.35 4.41
C ARG A 109 -8.00 -7.46 5.34
N LYS A 110 -7.29 -8.57 5.30
CA LYS A 110 -6.07 -8.78 6.08
C LYS A 110 -4.95 -7.86 5.58
N MET A 111 -4.76 -7.76 4.27
CA MET A 111 -3.73 -6.89 3.67
C MET A 111 -4.02 -5.40 3.90
N GLN A 112 -5.26 -4.97 3.82
CA GLN A 112 -5.67 -3.60 4.15
C GLN A 112 -5.26 -3.23 5.59
N LYS A 113 -5.53 -4.12 6.56
CA LYS A 113 -5.09 -3.93 7.95
C LYS A 113 -3.56 -3.88 8.06
N GLU A 114 -2.84 -4.69 7.30
CA GLU A 114 -1.38 -4.68 7.29
C GLU A 114 -0.82 -3.36 6.73
N VAL A 115 -1.40 -2.81 5.67
CA VAL A 115 -1.01 -1.48 5.13
C VAL A 115 -1.24 -0.37 6.16
N VAL A 116 -2.37 -0.37 6.84
CA VAL A 116 -2.65 0.57 7.93
C VAL A 116 -1.61 0.44 9.05
N ASN A 117 -1.27 -0.79 9.44
CA ASN A 117 -0.27 -1.05 10.47
C ASN A 117 1.13 -0.60 10.05
N ILE A 118 1.50 -0.79 8.77
CA ILE A 118 2.76 -0.29 8.22
C ILE A 118 2.83 1.23 8.40
N HIS A 119 1.79 1.96 7.98
CA HIS A 119 1.72 3.40 8.15
C HIS A 119 1.83 3.81 9.64
N LYS A 120 1.05 3.18 10.52
CA LYS A 120 1.07 3.47 11.97
C LYS A 120 2.45 3.24 12.61
N ASN A 121 3.12 2.16 12.23
CA ASN A 121 4.38 1.73 12.85
C ASN A 121 5.60 2.45 12.26
N THR A 122 5.57 2.79 10.97
CA THR A 122 6.73 3.38 10.28
C THR A 122 6.62 4.89 10.10
N LYS A 123 5.42 5.46 10.24
CA LYS A 123 5.08 6.87 9.95
C LYS A 123 5.38 7.29 8.50
N LYS A 124 5.60 6.33 7.60
CA LYS A 124 5.84 6.58 6.18
C LYS A 124 4.55 7.02 5.48
N GLY A 125 4.69 7.88 4.48
CA GLY A 125 3.59 8.19 3.58
C GLY A 125 3.17 6.94 2.80
N VAL A 126 1.87 6.71 2.68
CA VAL A 126 1.33 5.65 1.83
C VAL A 126 0.34 6.29 0.87
N VAL A 127 0.59 6.10 -0.41
CA VAL A 127 -0.30 6.50 -1.49
C VAL A 127 -0.66 5.23 -2.24
N PHE A 128 -1.95 4.98 -2.45
CA PHE A 128 -2.34 3.86 -3.29
C PHE A 128 -3.43 4.27 -4.28
N VAL A 129 -3.37 3.66 -5.45
CA VAL A 129 -4.35 3.80 -6.51
C VAL A 129 -5.30 2.62 -6.44
N THR A 130 -6.59 2.87 -6.50
CA THR A 130 -7.62 1.83 -6.57
C THR A 130 -8.82 2.32 -7.37
N HIS A 131 -9.57 1.39 -7.94
CA HIS A 131 -10.89 1.66 -8.51
C HIS A 131 -12.03 1.32 -7.52
N ASN A 132 -11.71 0.76 -6.35
CA ASN A 132 -12.68 0.36 -5.36
C ASN A 132 -12.88 1.47 -4.30
N ILE A 133 -14.06 2.08 -4.31
CA ILE A 133 -14.41 3.18 -3.41
C ILE A 133 -14.41 2.72 -1.94
N GLU A 134 -14.87 1.51 -1.66
CA GLU A 134 -14.93 0.97 -0.30
C GLU A 134 -13.54 0.78 0.29
N GLU A 135 -12.57 0.29 -0.51
CA GLU A 135 -11.17 0.23 -0.11
C GLU A 135 -10.63 1.61 0.26
N ALA A 136 -10.89 2.60 -0.62
CA ALA A 136 -10.47 3.97 -0.37
C ALA A 136 -11.06 4.51 0.94
N MET A 137 -12.38 4.36 1.14
CA MET A 137 -13.05 4.83 2.35
C MET A 137 -12.61 4.10 3.61
N GLU A 138 -12.18 2.85 3.52
CA GLU A 138 -11.81 2.05 4.68
C GLU A 138 -10.44 2.38 5.25
N ILE A 139 -9.47 2.65 4.38
CA ILE A 139 -8.06 2.79 4.81
C ILE A 139 -7.43 4.15 4.56
N ALA A 140 -8.06 5.02 3.75
CA ALA A 140 -7.50 6.33 3.47
C ALA A 140 -7.92 7.39 4.48
N LYS A 141 -7.06 8.37 4.74
CA LYS A 141 -7.43 9.63 5.41
C LYS A 141 -7.85 10.71 4.43
N LYS A 142 -7.34 10.63 3.20
CA LYS A 142 -7.68 11.53 2.10
C LYS A 142 -7.92 10.71 0.85
N ILE A 143 -8.99 11.03 0.13
CA ILE A 143 -9.34 10.40 -1.13
C ILE A 143 -9.33 11.48 -2.20
N ILE A 144 -8.55 11.25 -3.26
CA ILE A 144 -8.49 12.16 -4.42
C ILE A 144 -9.19 11.45 -5.58
N VAL A 145 -10.21 12.07 -6.10
CA VAL A 145 -11.01 11.58 -7.22
C VAL A 145 -10.60 12.30 -8.48
N PHE A 146 -10.19 11.54 -9.49
CA PHE A 146 -9.98 12.03 -10.84
C PHE A 146 -11.19 11.69 -11.68
N SER A 147 -12.02 12.70 -11.98
CA SER A 147 -13.22 12.50 -12.78
C SER A 147 -12.90 12.46 -14.28
N LYS A 148 -13.84 11.91 -15.07
CA LYS A 148 -13.76 11.88 -16.55
C LYS A 148 -13.56 13.28 -17.16
N ASN A 149 -14.07 14.32 -16.52
CA ASN A 149 -13.98 15.70 -16.96
C ASN A 149 -12.67 16.40 -16.52
N LYS A 150 -11.62 15.65 -16.17
CA LYS A 150 -10.33 16.16 -15.68
C LYS A 150 -10.44 17.03 -14.40
N ARG A 151 -11.55 16.95 -13.68
CA ARG A 151 -11.70 17.59 -12.37
C ARG A 151 -11.03 16.73 -11.31
N ILE A 152 -10.38 17.37 -10.35
CA ILE A 152 -9.76 16.73 -9.20
C ILE A 152 -10.54 17.20 -7.98
N LYS A 153 -11.10 16.27 -7.21
CA LYS A 153 -11.76 16.58 -5.95
C LYS A 153 -11.17 15.76 -4.83
N GLN A 154 -10.94 16.42 -3.70
CA GLN A 154 -10.41 15.80 -2.50
C GLN A 154 -11.52 15.64 -1.46
N PHE A 155 -11.55 14.46 -0.83
CA PHE A 155 -12.41 14.16 0.32
C PHE A 155 -11.51 13.80 1.51
N SER A 156 -11.81 14.37 2.67
CA SER A 156 -11.19 13.97 3.94
C SER A 156 -12.08 12.95 4.63
N VAL A 157 -11.45 11.92 5.20
CA VAL A 157 -12.14 10.89 5.97
C VAL A 157 -11.69 11.03 7.43
N GLU A 158 -12.58 11.59 8.27
CA GLU A 158 -12.24 12.07 9.61
C GLU A 158 -12.03 10.97 10.64
N ASP A 159 -12.76 9.86 10.50
CA ASP A 159 -12.69 8.75 11.44
C ASP A 159 -11.36 7.99 11.40
N GLU A 160 -11.00 7.41 12.53
CA GLU A 160 -9.89 6.48 12.62
C GLU A 160 -10.17 5.19 11.83
N TYR A 161 -9.11 4.39 11.63
CA TYR A 161 -9.19 3.10 10.94
C TYR A 161 -10.12 2.10 11.67
N ASN A 162 -10.58 1.07 10.97
CA ASN A 162 -11.64 0.10 11.33
C ASN A 162 -13.05 0.70 11.28
N ARG A 163 -13.33 1.38 10.19
CA ARG A 163 -14.56 2.12 9.95
C ARG A 163 -15.74 1.19 9.70
N ASP A 164 -16.89 1.57 10.22
CA ASP A 164 -18.16 0.94 9.90
C ASP A 164 -18.79 1.70 8.72
N LEU A 165 -18.61 1.17 7.51
CA LEU A 165 -19.09 1.78 6.28
C LEU A 165 -20.62 1.78 6.14
N THR A 166 -21.36 1.17 7.08
CA THR A 166 -22.84 1.20 7.12
C THR A 166 -23.39 2.48 7.72
N LYS A 167 -22.56 3.28 8.39
CA LYS A 167 -23.00 4.58 8.96
C LYS A 167 -23.38 5.56 7.85
N ASN A 168 -24.40 6.39 8.13
CA ASN A 168 -24.91 7.40 7.21
C ASN A 168 -23.82 8.31 6.63
N TYR A 169 -22.80 8.66 7.40
CA TYR A 169 -21.66 9.43 6.94
C TYR A 169 -20.98 8.78 5.73
N TYR A 170 -20.63 7.49 5.82
CA TYR A 170 -19.95 6.77 4.73
C TYR A 170 -20.86 6.51 3.53
N ILE A 171 -22.15 6.28 3.76
CA ILE A 171 -23.14 6.15 2.69
C ILE A 171 -23.22 7.45 1.88
N ASN A 172 -23.22 8.59 2.55
CA ASN A 172 -23.24 9.89 1.89
C ASN A 172 -21.94 10.19 1.17
N LEU A 173 -20.79 9.92 1.81
CA LEU A 173 -19.47 10.06 1.22
C LEU A 173 -19.35 9.21 -0.07
N LYS A 174 -19.80 7.96 -0.04
CA LYS A 174 -19.83 7.08 -1.22
C LYS A 174 -20.65 7.69 -2.35
N LYS A 175 -21.84 8.21 -2.05
CA LYS A 175 -22.70 8.87 -3.05
C LYS A 175 -22.02 10.10 -3.66
N GLU A 176 -21.35 10.90 -2.87
CA GLU A 176 -20.61 12.07 -3.37
C GLU A 176 -19.46 11.68 -4.28
N ILE A 177 -18.67 10.66 -3.89
CA ILE A 177 -17.57 10.13 -4.71
C ILE A 177 -18.12 9.61 -6.06
N LEU A 178 -19.21 8.84 -6.05
CA LEU A 178 -19.85 8.31 -7.26
C LEU A 178 -20.34 9.41 -8.20
N ARG A 179 -20.93 10.49 -7.65
CA ARG A 179 -21.34 11.66 -8.46
C ARG A 179 -20.13 12.32 -9.15
N GLU A 180 -19.00 12.47 -8.46
CA GLU A 180 -17.79 13.02 -9.07
C GLU A 180 -17.20 12.12 -10.15
N LEU A 181 -17.34 10.81 -10.02
CA LEU A 181 -16.93 9.85 -11.04
C LEU A 181 -17.86 9.85 -12.27
N GLY A 182 -19.05 10.44 -12.15
CA GLY A 182 -20.05 10.52 -13.22
C GLY A 182 -20.85 9.22 -13.36
N GLU A 183 -21.09 8.52 -12.25
CA GLU A 183 -21.88 7.28 -12.20
C GLU A 183 -23.33 7.53 -11.70
N PHE A 184 -23.71 8.80 -11.54
CA PHE A 184 -25.08 9.27 -11.24
C PHE A 184 -25.38 10.56 -12.00
#